data_6820e562b19a4bd9cf6df475dc8d87bc
#
_entry.id   6820e562b19a4bd9cf6df475dc8d87bc
#
_cell.length_a   1.000
_cell.length_b   1.000
_cell.length_c   1.000
_cell.angle_alpha   90.00
_cell.angle_beta   90.00
_cell.angle_gamma   90.00
#
_symmetry.space_group_name_H-M   'P 1'
#
loop_
_entity.id
_entity.type
_entity.pdbx_description
1 polymer ?
#
loop_
_entity_poly.entity_id
_entity_poly.type
_entity_poly.pdbx_seq_one_letter_code
_entity_poly.pdbx_strand_id
1 'polypeptide(L)'
;MINMAGESVKYTSGVHANYDIAFRIDTAGLNFTDGQAMPKSPKTISDAEGLSISIDGGVEEWNPMDGEGWTRRLVTAKSITISMTAKRNSGDPGNDYIAGLFMKTGSDCYSFFDIIFPNGDELGIPCVVNVTSLGGDSTAIDAMEFEILSHGKPEYIKGSASV
;
A
#
# COMPACT_ATOMS: atom_id res chain seq x y z
N MET A 1 -15.09 13.76 2.57
CA MET A 1 -14.67 12.50 1.89
C MET A 1 -15.72 11.43 2.10
N ILE A 2 -15.98 10.64 1.10
CA ILE A 2 -16.98 9.55 1.12
C ILE A 2 -16.19 8.23 1.26
N ASN A 3 -16.66 7.32 2.13
CA ASN A 3 -16.04 6.01 2.24
C ASN A 3 -16.33 5.15 0.99
N MET A 4 -15.75 3.95 0.94
CA MET A 4 -15.90 3.06 -0.21
C MET A 4 -17.34 2.56 -0.45
N ALA A 5 -18.24 2.69 0.54
CA ALA A 5 -19.66 2.40 0.41
C ALA A 5 -20.51 3.64 0.03
N GLY A 6 -19.88 4.80 -0.15
CA GLY A 6 -20.57 6.05 -0.49
C GLY A 6 -21.09 6.82 0.72
N GLU A 7 -20.80 6.38 1.93
CA GLU A 7 -21.17 7.07 3.16
C GLU A 7 -20.13 8.11 3.57
N SER A 8 -20.52 9.18 4.20
CA SER A 8 -19.56 10.16 4.72
C SER A 8 -18.81 9.56 5.91
N VAL A 9 -17.48 9.57 5.84
CA VAL A 9 -16.61 9.05 6.90
C VAL A 9 -16.29 10.19 7.85
N LYS A 10 -16.55 9.97 9.14
CA LYS A 10 -16.15 10.89 10.19
C LYS A 10 -14.74 10.53 10.66
N TYR A 11 -13.77 11.33 10.29
CA TYR A 11 -12.40 11.15 10.75
C TYR A 11 -12.19 11.87 12.08
N THR A 12 -11.50 11.21 12.99
CA THR A 12 -11.22 11.76 14.32
C THR A 12 -9.74 11.81 14.57
N SER A 13 -9.30 12.70 15.45
CA SER A 13 -7.94 12.72 15.96
C SER A 13 -7.79 11.74 17.13
N GLY A 14 -6.56 11.30 17.39
CA GLY A 14 -6.23 10.42 18.49
C GLY A 14 -5.63 9.09 18.04
N VAL A 15 -5.63 8.12 18.92
CA VAL A 15 -5.15 6.77 18.64
C VAL A 15 -6.28 5.94 18.06
N HIS A 16 -6.00 5.26 16.95
CA HIS A 16 -6.97 4.44 16.23
C HIS A 16 -6.53 2.98 16.18
N ALA A 17 -7.50 2.09 16.06
CA ALA A 17 -7.23 0.69 15.79
C ALA A 17 -6.91 0.48 14.30
N ASN A 18 -6.06 -0.52 14.01
CA ASN A 18 -5.69 -0.79 12.62
C ASN A 18 -6.86 -1.27 11.75
N TYR A 19 -7.93 -1.82 12.34
CA TYR A 19 -9.12 -2.21 11.57
C TYR A 19 -9.88 -1.00 10.99
N ASP A 20 -9.59 0.21 11.44
CA ASP A 20 -10.17 1.43 10.87
C ASP A 20 -9.46 1.89 9.57
N ILE A 21 -8.35 1.25 9.22
CA ILE A 21 -7.63 1.51 7.97
C ILE A 21 -8.36 0.81 6.82
N ALA A 22 -8.65 1.56 5.76
CA ALA A 22 -9.20 1.02 4.53
C ALA A 22 -8.14 0.97 3.43
N PHE A 23 -8.20 -0.05 2.58
CA PHE A 23 -7.25 -0.18 1.47
C PHE A 23 -7.92 -0.80 0.25
N ARG A 24 -7.41 -0.37 -0.92
CA ARG A 24 -7.92 -0.77 -2.23
C ARG A 24 -6.77 -1.12 -3.14
N ILE A 25 -7.02 -2.00 -4.09
CA ILE A 25 -6.12 -2.33 -5.18
C ILE A 25 -6.81 -2.06 -6.52
N ASP A 26 -6.06 -1.54 -7.49
CA ASP A 26 -6.60 -1.31 -8.83
C ASP A 26 -6.58 -2.60 -9.63
N THR A 27 -7.74 -3.16 -9.92
CA THR A 27 -7.89 -4.40 -10.69
C THR A 27 -7.64 -4.20 -12.20
N ALA A 28 -7.54 -2.97 -12.66
CA ALA A 28 -7.17 -2.64 -14.05
C ALA A 28 -5.65 -2.54 -14.26
N GLY A 29 -4.85 -2.79 -13.22
CA GLY A 29 -3.40 -2.65 -13.27
C GLY A 29 -2.95 -1.20 -13.09
N LEU A 30 -1.73 -0.89 -13.50
CA LEU A 30 -1.17 0.45 -13.39
C LEU A 30 -1.52 1.27 -14.65
N ASN A 31 -2.25 2.34 -14.45
CA ASN A 31 -2.70 3.24 -15.50
C ASN A 31 -2.18 4.65 -15.26
N PHE A 32 -1.95 5.40 -16.33
CA PHE A 32 -1.48 6.77 -16.27
C PHE A 32 -2.46 7.72 -16.97
N THR A 33 -2.65 8.89 -16.38
CA THR A 33 -3.38 10.00 -16.98
C THR A 33 -2.50 11.24 -16.83
N ASP A 34 -2.17 11.89 -17.94
CA ASP A 34 -1.30 13.07 -17.99
C ASP A 34 0.06 12.85 -17.28
N GLY A 35 0.62 11.64 -17.42
CA GLY A 35 1.91 11.27 -16.82
C GLY A 35 1.86 10.91 -15.34
N GLN A 36 0.70 10.98 -14.72
CA GLN A 36 0.51 10.57 -13.32
C GLN A 36 -0.20 9.23 -13.23
N ALA A 37 0.24 8.40 -12.27
CA ALA A 37 -0.44 7.15 -11.97
C ALA A 37 -1.81 7.45 -11.37
N MET A 38 -2.87 6.91 -11.98
CA MET A 38 -4.25 7.13 -11.57
C MET A 38 -5.00 5.81 -11.45
N PRO A 39 -5.73 5.58 -10.36
CA PRO A 39 -6.56 4.41 -10.23
C PRO A 39 -7.73 4.46 -11.22
N LYS A 40 -7.95 3.34 -11.93
CA LYS A 40 -9.01 3.22 -12.92
C LYS A 40 -10.17 2.36 -12.43
N SER A 41 -9.89 1.28 -11.73
CA SER A 41 -10.89 0.36 -11.21
C SER A 41 -10.51 -0.13 -9.81
N PRO A 42 -10.46 0.78 -8.81
CA PRO A 42 -10.06 0.41 -7.46
C PRO A 42 -11.14 -0.46 -6.80
N LYS A 43 -10.69 -1.54 -6.15
CA LYS A 43 -11.55 -2.47 -5.42
C LYS A 43 -10.98 -2.71 -4.02
N THR A 44 -11.87 -2.78 -3.04
CA THR A 44 -11.52 -3.10 -1.67
C THR A 44 -10.96 -4.51 -1.58
N ILE A 45 -9.95 -4.70 -0.74
CA ILE A 45 -9.43 -6.01 -0.38
C ILE A 45 -10.13 -6.44 0.92
N SER A 46 -10.98 -7.46 0.83
CA SER A 46 -11.69 -7.99 1.99
C SER A 46 -10.84 -9.01 2.75
N ASP A 47 -11.14 -9.16 4.03
CA ASP A 47 -10.55 -10.16 4.92
C ASP A 47 -9.03 -10.05 5.11
N ALA A 48 -8.50 -8.85 5.00
CA ALA A 48 -7.14 -8.58 5.42
C ALA A 48 -7.02 -8.59 6.93
N GLU A 49 -5.96 -9.21 7.44
CA GLU A 49 -5.74 -9.40 8.87
C GLU A 49 -4.60 -8.56 9.42
N GLY A 50 -3.58 -8.30 8.61
CA GLY A 50 -2.40 -7.59 9.05
C GLY A 50 -1.80 -6.71 7.98
N LEU A 51 -1.18 -5.64 8.42
CA LEU A 51 -0.53 -4.63 7.59
C LEU A 51 0.75 -4.19 8.27
N SER A 52 1.85 -4.17 7.53
CA SER A 52 3.13 -3.60 7.99
C SER A 52 3.71 -2.74 6.88
N ILE A 53 3.97 -1.48 7.18
CA ILE A 53 4.55 -0.52 6.24
C ILE A 53 6.01 -0.29 6.62
N SER A 54 6.94 -0.62 5.74
CA SER A 54 8.36 -0.36 5.88
C SER A 54 8.79 0.71 4.88
N ILE A 55 9.55 1.68 5.36
CA ILE A 55 10.09 2.74 4.53
C ILE A 55 11.61 2.66 4.59
N ASP A 56 12.24 2.37 3.45
CA ASP A 56 13.69 2.34 3.33
C ASP A 56 14.19 3.63 2.73
N GLY A 57 15.26 4.18 3.30
CA GLY A 57 15.92 5.37 2.81
C GLY A 57 17.39 5.09 2.48
N GLY A 58 17.82 5.47 1.29
CA GLY A 58 19.24 5.51 0.95
C GLY A 58 19.88 6.73 1.58
N VAL A 59 20.79 6.52 2.53
CA VAL A 59 21.50 7.61 3.20
C VAL A 59 22.92 7.67 2.69
N GLU A 60 23.28 8.77 2.06
CA GLU A 60 24.66 9.05 1.64
C GLU A 60 25.38 9.85 2.71
N GLU A 61 26.63 9.51 2.96
CA GLU A 61 27.45 10.13 3.98
C GLU A 61 28.74 10.70 3.37
N TRP A 62 29.19 11.85 3.89
CA TRP A 62 30.48 12.40 3.49
C TRP A 62 31.08 13.22 4.64
N ASN A 63 32.41 13.37 4.60
CA ASN A 63 33.17 14.15 5.56
C ASN A 63 33.75 15.38 4.84
N PRO A 64 33.12 16.54 4.94
CA PRO A 64 33.63 17.76 4.30
C PRO A 64 34.90 18.24 5.00
N MET A 65 35.78 18.88 4.26
CA MET A 65 37.04 19.42 4.81
C MET A 65 36.80 20.52 5.86
N ASP A 66 35.71 21.26 5.75
CA ASP A 66 35.30 22.30 6.68
C ASP A 66 34.49 21.82 7.87
N GLY A 67 34.28 20.51 7.95
CA GLY A 67 33.44 19.88 8.99
C GLY A 67 34.17 19.39 10.22
N GLU A 68 35.47 19.66 10.33
CA GLU A 68 36.31 19.28 11.49
C GLU A 68 36.23 17.77 11.82
N GLY A 69 36.07 16.93 10.79
CA GLY A 69 35.91 15.49 10.93
C GLY A 69 34.50 14.98 11.21
N TRP A 70 33.52 15.87 11.28
CA TRP A 70 32.12 15.47 11.46
C TRP A 70 31.49 15.04 10.15
N THR A 71 30.75 13.94 10.21
CA THR A 71 30.05 13.38 9.06
C THR A 71 28.74 14.13 8.79
N ARG A 72 28.50 14.46 7.52
CA ARG A 72 27.19 14.95 7.05
C ARG A 72 26.45 13.84 6.34
N ARG A 73 25.12 13.88 6.37
CA ARG A 73 24.24 12.87 5.80
C ARG A 73 23.12 13.49 4.98
N LEU A 74 22.75 12.80 3.90
CA LEU A 74 21.63 13.18 3.04
C LEU A 74 20.85 11.92 2.63
N VAL A 75 19.53 11.98 2.76
CA VAL A 75 18.66 10.92 2.26
C VAL A 75 18.40 11.17 0.77
N THR A 76 18.91 10.28 -0.07
CA THR A 76 18.88 10.43 -1.53
C THR A 76 17.83 9.59 -2.23
N ALA A 77 17.36 8.52 -1.59
CA ALA A 77 16.38 7.61 -2.17
C ALA A 77 15.40 7.13 -1.10
N LYS A 78 14.19 6.78 -1.52
CA LYS A 78 13.19 6.16 -0.64
C LYS A 78 12.42 5.09 -1.40
N SER A 79 12.05 4.03 -0.69
CA SER A 79 11.13 3.01 -1.17
C SER A 79 10.18 2.61 -0.06
N ILE A 80 8.99 2.15 -0.44
CA ILE A 80 7.97 1.68 0.49
C ILE A 80 7.68 0.22 0.18
N THR A 81 7.69 -0.61 1.21
CA THR A 81 7.28 -2.00 1.15
C THR A 81 6.16 -2.22 2.15
N ILE A 82 5.04 -2.74 1.68
CA ILE A 82 3.89 -3.03 2.53
C ILE A 82 3.69 -4.54 2.51
N SER A 83 3.82 -5.18 3.68
CA SER A 83 3.56 -6.60 3.84
C SER A 83 2.15 -6.77 4.41
N MET A 84 1.35 -7.60 3.75
CA MET A 84 -0.02 -7.84 4.14
C MET A 84 -0.32 -9.33 4.26
N THR A 85 -1.15 -9.65 5.25
CA THR A 85 -1.73 -10.99 5.43
C THR A 85 -3.24 -10.88 5.32
N ALA A 86 -3.85 -11.84 4.66
CA ALA A 86 -5.30 -11.87 4.46
C ALA A 86 -5.81 -13.30 4.42
N LYS A 87 -7.11 -13.48 4.65
CA LYS A 87 -7.78 -14.74 4.32
C LYS A 87 -8.18 -14.72 2.84
N ARG A 88 -8.15 -15.89 2.22
CA ARG A 88 -8.58 -16.01 0.83
C ARG A 88 -10.10 -15.97 0.76
N ASN A 89 -10.65 -14.94 0.15
CA ASN A 89 -12.08 -14.74 -0.03
C ASN A 89 -12.43 -14.84 -1.52
N SER A 90 -12.81 -16.02 -1.97
CA SER A 90 -13.23 -16.23 -3.36
C SER A 90 -14.53 -15.48 -3.65
N GLY A 91 -14.52 -14.68 -4.72
CA GLY A 91 -15.65 -13.84 -5.11
C GLY A 91 -15.47 -12.37 -4.76
N ASP A 92 -14.54 -12.03 -3.87
CA ASP A 92 -14.17 -10.64 -3.61
C ASP A 92 -13.23 -10.11 -4.70
N PRO A 93 -13.59 -9.04 -5.44
CA PRO A 93 -12.79 -8.60 -6.58
C PRO A 93 -11.34 -8.26 -6.26
N GLY A 94 -11.08 -7.56 -5.17
CA GLY A 94 -9.72 -7.17 -4.77
C GLY A 94 -8.89 -8.37 -4.32
N ASN A 95 -9.48 -9.24 -3.51
CA ASN A 95 -8.85 -10.47 -3.03
C ASN A 95 -8.54 -11.43 -4.18
N ASP A 96 -9.50 -11.63 -5.08
CA ASP A 96 -9.33 -12.48 -6.27
C ASP A 96 -8.25 -11.94 -7.21
N TYR A 97 -8.18 -10.63 -7.40
CA TYR A 97 -7.17 -10.00 -8.22
C TYR A 97 -5.75 -10.29 -7.69
N ILE A 98 -5.53 -10.07 -6.41
CA ILE A 98 -4.22 -10.31 -5.80
C ILE A 98 -3.85 -11.79 -5.86
N ALA A 99 -4.77 -12.67 -5.49
CA ALA A 99 -4.53 -14.12 -5.57
C ALA A 99 -4.22 -14.57 -7.00
N GLY A 100 -4.84 -13.98 -8.01
CA GLY A 100 -4.59 -14.29 -9.42
C GLY A 100 -3.22 -13.89 -9.93
N LEU A 101 -2.47 -13.08 -9.20
CA LEU A 101 -1.13 -12.64 -9.60
C LEU A 101 -0.03 -13.63 -9.22
N PHE A 102 -0.32 -14.71 -8.50
CA PHE A 102 0.71 -15.61 -7.98
C PHE A 102 1.58 -16.28 -9.07
N MET A 103 1.05 -16.46 -10.27
CA MET A 103 1.75 -17.06 -11.41
C MET A 103 2.17 -16.02 -12.46
N LYS A 104 1.89 -14.76 -12.22
CA LYS A 104 2.19 -13.71 -13.19
C LYS A 104 3.53 -13.05 -12.90
N THR A 105 4.14 -12.48 -13.95
CA THR A 105 5.45 -11.83 -13.90
C THR A 105 5.42 -10.52 -14.69
N GLY A 106 6.43 -9.69 -14.48
CA GLY A 106 6.62 -8.47 -15.26
C GLY A 106 5.53 -7.43 -15.03
N SER A 107 5.11 -6.79 -16.11
CA SER A 107 4.13 -5.70 -16.06
C SER A 107 2.72 -6.14 -15.63
N ASP A 108 2.43 -7.43 -15.68
CA ASP A 108 1.14 -7.95 -15.21
C ASP A 108 0.98 -7.80 -13.69
N CYS A 109 2.07 -7.67 -12.96
CA CYS A 109 2.07 -7.44 -11.52
C CYS A 109 2.01 -5.97 -11.14
N TYR A 110 2.03 -5.05 -12.08
CA TYR A 110 1.94 -3.62 -11.81
C TYR A 110 0.50 -3.24 -11.47
N SER A 111 0.35 -2.45 -10.42
CA SER A 111 -0.96 -1.99 -9.95
C SER A 111 -0.84 -0.66 -9.20
N PHE A 112 -1.96 -0.17 -8.73
CA PHE A 112 -2.04 1.00 -7.88
C PHE A 112 -2.69 0.61 -6.56
N PHE A 113 -2.00 0.84 -5.45
CA PHE A 113 -2.47 0.52 -4.11
C PHE A 113 -2.80 1.80 -3.36
N ASP A 114 -3.91 1.80 -2.65
CA ASP A 114 -4.43 2.98 -1.99
C ASP A 114 -4.79 2.65 -0.55
N ILE A 115 -4.28 3.44 0.40
CA ILE A 115 -4.55 3.30 1.82
C ILE A 115 -5.23 4.57 2.32
N ILE A 116 -6.34 4.40 3.03
CA ILE A 116 -7.07 5.49 3.68
C ILE A 116 -6.94 5.30 5.19
N PHE A 117 -6.29 6.25 5.84
CA PHE A 117 -6.08 6.23 7.28
C PHE A 117 -7.28 6.80 8.03
N PRO A 118 -7.45 6.45 9.33
CA PRO A 118 -8.60 6.92 10.12
C PRO A 118 -8.68 8.43 10.29
N ASN A 119 -7.57 9.14 10.17
CA ASN A 119 -7.54 10.61 10.23
C ASN A 119 -7.92 11.29 8.90
N GLY A 120 -8.24 10.51 7.86
CA GLY A 120 -8.59 11.01 6.55
C GLY A 120 -7.45 11.15 5.57
N ASP A 121 -6.22 10.92 6.00
CA ASP A 121 -5.07 10.92 5.10
C ASP A 121 -5.15 9.74 4.13
N GLU A 122 -4.71 9.95 2.91
CA GLU A 122 -4.70 8.93 1.86
C GLU A 122 -3.30 8.79 1.28
N LEU A 123 -2.84 7.55 1.13
CA LEU A 123 -1.56 7.22 0.52
C LEU A 123 -1.80 6.36 -0.72
N GLY A 124 -1.57 6.94 -1.89
CA GLY A 124 -1.66 6.25 -3.18
C GLY A 124 -0.27 5.84 -3.66
N ILE A 125 -0.08 4.56 -3.96
CA ILE A 125 1.23 4.00 -4.30
C ILE A 125 1.13 3.27 -5.64
N PRO A 126 1.79 3.76 -6.72
CA PRO A 126 2.05 2.90 -7.87
C PRO A 126 2.98 1.79 -7.43
N CYS A 127 2.64 0.54 -7.72
CA CYS A 127 3.29 -0.58 -7.07
C CYS A 127 3.45 -1.82 -7.95
N VAL A 128 4.29 -2.71 -7.47
CA VAL A 128 4.39 -4.10 -7.92
C VAL A 128 3.81 -4.99 -6.83
N VAL A 129 2.90 -5.86 -7.19
CA VAL A 129 2.30 -6.82 -6.25
C VAL A 129 3.06 -8.14 -6.35
N ASN A 130 3.55 -8.63 -5.23
CA ASN A 130 4.25 -9.89 -5.11
C ASN A 130 3.53 -10.81 -4.12
N VAL A 131 2.91 -11.87 -4.62
CA VAL A 131 2.25 -12.86 -3.76
C VAL A 131 3.31 -13.83 -3.23
N THR A 132 3.46 -13.90 -1.93
CA THR A 132 4.54 -14.66 -1.28
C THR A 132 4.07 -16.00 -0.71
N SER A 133 2.80 -16.15 -0.37
CA SER A 133 2.25 -17.38 0.19
C SER A 133 0.76 -17.51 -0.08
N LEU A 134 0.34 -18.72 -0.38
CA LEU A 134 -1.07 -19.12 -0.52
C LEU A 134 -1.29 -20.46 0.20
N GLY A 135 -2.43 -20.57 0.90
CA GLY A 135 -2.84 -21.81 1.55
C GLY A 135 -2.39 -21.92 2.99
N GLY A 136 -2.48 -23.12 3.53
CA GLY A 136 -2.15 -23.46 4.92
C GLY A 136 -2.42 -24.91 5.21
N ASP A 137 -2.46 -25.26 6.51
CA ASP A 137 -2.75 -26.64 6.95
C ASP A 137 -4.18 -27.05 6.62
N SER A 138 -4.44 -28.37 6.55
CA SER A 138 -5.73 -28.93 6.12
C SER A 138 -6.93 -28.48 6.98
N THR A 139 -6.69 -28.12 8.21
CA THR A 139 -7.72 -27.63 9.15
C THR A 139 -7.71 -26.13 9.32
N ALA A 140 -6.77 -25.44 8.69
CA ALA A 140 -6.67 -23.98 8.74
C ALA A 140 -7.59 -23.33 7.70
N ILE A 141 -7.94 -22.07 7.95
CA ILE A 141 -8.65 -21.25 6.96
C ILE A 141 -7.67 -20.86 5.86
N ASP A 142 -8.08 -20.96 4.61
CA ASP A 142 -7.26 -20.59 3.47
C ASP A 142 -6.77 -19.14 3.59
N ALA A 143 -5.47 -18.95 3.47
CA ALA A 143 -4.83 -17.67 3.71
C ALA A 143 -3.91 -17.27 2.55
N MET A 144 -3.60 -15.98 2.47
CA MET A 144 -2.60 -15.47 1.52
C MET A 144 -1.74 -14.41 2.18
N GLU A 145 -0.49 -14.35 1.75
CA GLU A 145 0.44 -13.29 2.11
C GLU A 145 0.98 -12.66 0.83
N PHE A 146 1.09 -11.36 0.84
CA PHE A 146 1.61 -10.62 -0.30
C PHE A 146 2.31 -9.35 0.12
N GLU A 147 3.15 -8.84 -0.77
CA GLU A 147 3.87 -7.60 -0.58
C GLU A 147 3.48 -6.59 -1.67
N ILE A 148 3.34 -5.35 -1.25
CA ILE A 148 3.16 -4.21 -2.14
C ILE A 148 4.46 -3.42 -2.14
N LEU A 149 5.15 -3.42 -3.28
CA LEU A 149 6.44 -2.77 -3.44
C LEU A 149 6.27 -1.50 -4.26
N SER A 150 6.72 -0.36 -3.76
CA SER A 150 6.57 0.91 -4.48
C SER A 150 7.32 0.88 -5.82
N HIS A 151 6.66 1.35 -6.87
CA HIS A 151 7.21 1.49 -8.21
C HIS A 151 7.01 2.91 -8.70
N GLY A 152 7.85 3.81 -8.24
CA GLY A 152 7.75 5.21 -8.48
C GLY A 152 7.36 6.01 -7.24
N LYS A 153 7.04 7.27 -7.42
CA LYS A 153 6.74 8.19 -6.31
C LYS A 153 5.32 8.00 -5.82
N PRO A 154 5.12 7.69 -4.53
CA PRO A 154 3.79 7.68 -3.93
C PRO A 154 3.22 9.09 -3.81
N GLU A 155 1.90 9.18 -3.77
CA GLU A 155 1.18 10.41 -3.50
C GLU A 155 0.55 10.34 -2.12
N TYR A 156 0.83 11.33 -1.29
CA TYR A 156 0.25 11.46 0.05
C TYR A 156 -0.67 12.68 0.09
N ILE A 157 -1.95 12.43 0.36
CA ILE A 157 -2.98 13.46 0.44
C ILE A 157 -3.42 13.59 1.88
N LYS A 158 -3.27 14.78 2.46
CA LYS A 158 -3.78 15.05 3.79
C LYS A 158 -5.28 15.21 3.77
N GLY A 159 -5.96 14.42 4.60
CA GLY A 159 -7.36 14.61 4.86
C GLY A 159 -7.62 15.78 5.80
N SER A 160 -8.80 16.36 5.70
CA SER A 160 -9.28 17.27 6.72
C SER A 160 -10.06 16.45 7.75
N ALA A 161 -9.49 16.31 8.97
CA ALA A 161 -10.25 15.77 10.07
C ALA A 161 -11.42 16.71 10.35
N SER A 162 -12.65 16.21 10.29
CA SER A 162 -13.79 16.98 10.74
C SER A 162 -13.78 17.01 12.26
N VAL A 163 -13.69 18.19 12.79
CA VAL A 163 -13.75 18.44 14.23
C VAL A 163 -15.20 18.32 14.70
#